data_efd085ce0dc37970c45067433c2eac7d
#
_entry.id   efd085ce0dc37970c45067433c2eac7d
#
_cell.length_a   1.000
_cell.length_b   1.000
_cell.length_c   1.000
_cell.angle_alpha   90.00
_cell.angle_beta   90.00
_cell.angle_gamma   90.00
#
_symmetry.space_group_name_H-M   'P 1'
#
loop_
_entity.id
_entity.type
_entity.pdbx_description
1 polymer ?
#
loop_
_entity_poly.entity_id
_entity_poly.type
_entity_poly.pdbx_seq_one_letter_code
_entity_poly.pdbx_strand_id
1 'polypeptide(L)'
;PTLKQHQAFQILQDKQTNFLLFGGAAGGGKSWIGCEWLLTNCYLYPNTRWFIARKELKRLMASTYQTWVKVTRHHNIPQSDWSLNSQMHYIQFVNGSRIDLLDVAYQPSDPEYERLGSIEFTGGFGEEVGEWDFKAFDTLKSRIGRQLNTEYGLTPPKFFLTCNPTRNWVYKVFYEPYKNGNLPANYKFIQSLYKDNPHTADIYAQQLETISDATLRARLRDGLWEYTTDDLAIFNYTAVLDLFNNRLEDSRDKYFSADIARFGSDKIVYGVWRGMNLIRLEDKNKQSIMQTENDIRDILHKEFIPFKNAIIDEDGVGGGVLDHLEGINGFMGGRSPLSKSEDVRATITNAPANYITKPNYKNLRSQCYFLLADAVNNRRVSITAPVSEEIKYKIIEELMQIKRVDTGTDAPLQIIPKEDIKENIGRSPDYADTLMMRMYFVAAIPDTSHDFHMPSAEYLQQKGVSNPFGGIGWN
;
A
#
# COMPACT_ATOMS: atom_id res chain seq x y z
N PRO A 1 4.29 -32.65 -3.59
CA PRO A 1 4.97 -31.39 -3.97
C PRO A 1 5.28 -31.36 -5.45
N THR A 2 5.30 -30.16 -6.06
CA THR A 2 5.74 -29.93 -7.43
C THR A 2 7.27 -29.99 -7.53
N LEU A 3 7.82 -30.08 -8.75
CA LEU A 3 9.27 -30.07 -8.94
C LEU A 3 9.91 -28.80 -8.34
N LYS A 4 9.28 -27.64 -8.50
CA LYS A 4 9.76 -26.37 -7.93
C LYS A 4 9.70 -26.34 -6.40
N GLN A 5 8.67 -26.91 -5.81
CA GLN A 5 8.57 -27.07 -4.36
C GLN A 5 9.66 -28.01 -3.83
N HIS A 6 9.94 -29.10 -4.54
CA HIS A 6 11.04 -30.01 -4.17
C HIS A 6 12.39 -29.28 -4.19
N GLN A 7 12.68 -28.53 -5.25
CA GLN A 7 13.89 -27.69 -5.33
C GLN A 7 13.98 -26.71 -4.15
N ALA A 8 12.87 -26.07 -3.78
CA ALA A 8 12.85 -25.15 -2.65
C ALA A 8 13.14 -25.88 -1.31
N PHE A 9 12.58 -27.07 -1.08
CA PHE A 9 12.89 -27.87 0.10
C PHE A 9 14.38 -28.24 0.18
N GLN A 10 15.01 -28.63 -0.93
CA GLN A 10 16.45 -28.92 -0.97
C GLN A 10 17.28 -27.70 -0.56
N ILE A 11 16.94 -26.51 -1.08
CA ILE A 11 17.64 -25.27 -0.73
C ILE A 11 17.39 -24.88 0.75
N LEU A 12 16.17 -25.07 1.26
CA LEU A 12 15.87 -24.81 2.66
C LEU A 12 16.58 -25.75 3.65
N GLN A 13 17.13 -26.87 3.16
CA GLN A 13 17.93 -27.83 3.93
C GLN A 13 19.44 -27.71 3.70
N ASP A 14 19.88 -26.91 2.72
CA ASP A 14 21.31 -26.76 2.43
C ASP A 14 22.04 -25.98 3.54
N LYS A 15 23.39 -26.03 3.49
CA LYS A 15 24.26 -25.34 4.47
C LYS A 15 24.86 -24.04 3.94
N GLN A 16 24.28 -23.44 2.91
CA GLN A 16 24.81 -22.22 2.28
C GLN A 16 23.79 -21.09 2.24
N THR A 17 22.53 -21.40 2.01
CA THR A 17 21.47 -20.42 1.77
C THR A 17 20.85 -19.93 3.08
N ASN A 18 20.78 -18.62 3.26
CA ASN A 18 19.98 -17.99 4.33
C ASN A 18 18.60 -17.59 3.81
N PHE A 19 18.55 -16.98 2.64
CA PHE A 19 17.36 -16.29 2.11
C PHE A 19 16.93 -16.94 0.81
N LEU A 20 15.76 -17.56 0.80
CA LEU A 20 15.16 -18.12 -0.40
C LEU A 20 13.90 -17.35 -0.76
N LEU A 21 13.88 -16.70 -1.92
CA LEU A 21 12.67 -16.17 -2.52
C LEU A 21 12.07 -17.17 -3.50
N PHE A 22 10.86 -17.64 -3.21
CA PHE A 22 10.04 -18.45 -4.10
C PHE A 22 8.99 -17.51 -4.71
N GLY A 23 9.34 -16.87 -5.83
CA GLY A 23 8.59 -15.81 -6.44
C GLY A 23 8.01 -16.20 -7.79
N GLY A 24 6.88 -15.61 -8.18
CA GLY A 24 6.30 -15.86 -9.50
C GLY A 24 4.78 -15.74 -9.53
N ALA A 25 4.17 -16.38 -10.52
CA ALA A 25 2.73 -16.28 -10.79
C ALA A 25 1.85 -16.71 -9.61
N ALA A 26 0.62 -16.24 -9.60
CA ALA A 26 -0.40 -16.73 -8.68
C ALA A 26 -0.70 -18.23 -8.95
N GLY A 27 -1.09 -18.98 -7.93
CA GLY A 27 -1.37 -20.40 -8.08
C GLY A 27 -0.15 -21.33 -8.10
N GLY A 28 1.09 -20.82 -8.01
CA GLY A 28 2.32 -21.62 -8.02
C GLY A 28 2.61 -22.46 -6.77
N GLY A 29 1.67 -22.57 -5.83
CA GLY A 29 1.82 -23.39 -4.61
C GLY A 29 2.75 -22.79 -3.55
N LYS A 30 2.97 -21.46 -3.58
CA LYS A 30 3.91 -20.74 -2.72
C LYS A 30 3.58 -20.84 -1.23
N SER A 31 2.35 -20.51 -0.85
CA SER A 31 1.90 -20.55 0.56
C SER A 31 1.87 -21.97 1.13
N TRP A 32 1.57 -22.96 0.27
CA TRP A 32 1.54 -24.37 0.66
C TRP A 32 2.92 -24.82 1.16
N ILE A 33 3.95 -24.62 0.35
CA ILE A 33 5.30 -25.06 0.70
C ILE A 33 5.84 -24.33 1.95
N GLY A 34 5.50 -23.04 2.16
CA GLY A 34 5.88 -22.32 3.36
C GLY A 34 5.32 -22.94 4.62
N CYS A 35 4.02 -23.26 4.61
CA CYS A 35 3.36 -23.95 5.71
C CYS A 35 3.91 -25.37 5.94
N GLU A 36 4.11 -26.13 4.88
CA GLU A 36 4.63 -27.51 4.94
C GLU A 36 6.08 -27.54 5.49
N TRP A 37 6.92 -26.61 5.06
CA TRP A 37 8.27 -26.46 5.58
C TRP A 37 8.30 -26.15 7.09
N LEU A 38 7.47 -25.23 7.55
CA LEU A 38 7.38 -24.92 8.98
C LEU A 38 6.81 -26.08 9.79
N LEU A 39 5.79 -26.77 9.27
CA LEU A 39 5.23 -27.96 9.91
C LEU A 39 6.31 -29.02 10.12
N THR A 40 7.08 -29.33 9.07
CA THR A 40 8.19 -30.30 9.13
C THR A 40 9.22 -29.91 10.18
N ASN A 41 9.63 -28.62 10.20
CA ASN A 41 10.65 -28.16 11.15
C ASN A 41 10.15 -28.17 12.61
N CYS A 42 8.87 -27.81 12.84
CA CYS A 42 8.31 -27.86 14.18
C CYS A 42 8.24 -29.29 14.75
N TYR A 43 8.05 -30.30 13.89
CA TYR A 43 8.12 -31.70 14.34
C TYR A 43 9.53 -32.21 14.56
N LEU A 44 10.46 -31.88 13.67
CA LEU A 44 11.85 -32.35 13.72
C LEU A 44 12.65 -31.73 14.86
N TYR A 45 12.33 -30.50 15.25
CA TYR A 45 13.14 -29.70 16.18
C TYR A 45 12.28 -29.16 17.34
N PRO A 46 12.12 -29.93 18.42
CA PRO A 46 11.34 -29.51 19.58
C PRO A 46 11.83 -28.20 20.19
N ASN A 47 10.89 -27.45 20.83
CA ASN A 47 11.15 -26.18 21.49
C ASN A 47 11.68 -25.04 20.61
N THR A 48 11.70 -25.21 19.28
CA THR A 48 12.10 -24.17 18.34
C THR A 48 11.01 -23.12 18.16
N ARG A 49 11.41 -21.91 17.79
CA ARG A 49 10.50 -20.80 17.58
C ARG A 49 10.62 -20.25 16.16
N TRP A 50 9.53 -20.32 15.44
CA TRP A 50 9.41 -19.89 14.05
C TRP A 50 8.41 -18.74 13.94
N PHE A 51 8.33 -18.12 12.75
CA PHE A 51 7.24 -17.19 12.47
C PHE A 51 6.66 -17.40 11.07
N ILE A 52 5.39 -17.00 10.92
CA ILE A 52 4.77 -16.66 9.64
C ILE A 52 4.47 -15.17 9.69
N ALA A 53 5.00 -14.41 8.74
CA ALA A 53 4.77 -12.98 8.68
C ALA A 53 4.05 -12.60 7.38
N ARG A 54 3.10 -11.69 7.48
CA ARG A 54 2.41 -11.05 6.37
C ARG A 54 2.18 -9.59 6.68
N LYS A 55 1.94 -8.76 5.65
CA LYS A 55 1.74 -7.33 5.87
C LYS A 55 0.67 -7.05 6.92
N GLU A 56 -0.46 -7.77 6.87
CA GLU A 56 -1.54 -7.64 7.85
C GLU A 56 -1.93 -8.98 8.47
N LEU A 57 -2.05 -8.99 9.78
CA LEU A 57 -2.49 -10.18 10.52
C LEU A 57 -3.87 -10.68 10.05
N LYS A 58 -4.81 -9.77 9.76
CA LYS A 58 -6.15 -10.15 9.26
C LYS A 58 -6.06 -10.95 7.96
N ARG A 59 -5.19 -10.54 7.03
CA ARG A 59 -4.96 -11.26 5.77
C ARG A 59 -4.24 -12.58 6.01
N LEU A 60 -3.28 -12.62 6.94
CA LEU A 60 -2.60 -13.84 7.34
C LEU A 60 -3.62 -14.87 7.82
N MET A 61 -4.53 -14.49 8.71
CA MET A 61 -5.57 -15.38 9.25
C MET A 61 -6.59 -15.82 8.19
N ALA A 62 -6.94 -14.93 7.26
CA ALA A 62 -7.92 -15.23 6.21
C ALA A 62 -7.38 -16.13 5.10
N SER A 63 -6.07 -16.19 4.86
CA SER A 63 -5.49 -16.96 3.76
C SER A 63 -4.40 -17.94 4.20
N THR A 64 -3.27 -17.45 4.74
CA THR A 64 -2.10 -18.29 5.05
C THR A 64 -2.41 -19.27 6.15
N TYR A 65 -3.09 -18.84 7.20
CA TYR A 65 -3.56 -19.75 8.26
C TYR A 65 -4.55 -20.78 7.75
N GLN A 66 -5.42 -20.44 6.80
CA GLN A 66 -6.32 -21.42 6.17
C GLN A 66 -5.52 -22.44 5.35
N THR A 67 -4.43 -22.01 4.71
CA THR A 67 -3.51 -22.93 4.03
C THR A 67 -2.79 -23.83 5.04
N TRP A 68 -2.35 -23.30 6.17
CA TRP A 68 -1.81 -24.10 7.28
C TRP A 68 -2.76 -25.22 7.69
N VAL A 69 -4.03 -24.90 7.95
CA VAL A 69 -5.05 -25.90 8.30
C VAL A 69 -5.25 -26.96 7.20
N LYS A 70 -5.16 -26.56 5.92
CA LYS A 70 -5.24 -27.53 4.80
C LYS A 70 -4.00 -28.43 4.76
N VAL A 71 -2.81 -27.89 4.99
CA VAL A 71 -1.54 -28.66 5.03
C VAL A 71 -1.57 -29.68 6.17
N THR A 72 -1.96 -29.27 7.38
CA THR A 72 -2.04 -30.18 8.53
C THR A 72 -3.05 -31.32 8.29
N ARG A 73 -4.19 -31.03 7.67
CA ARG A 73 -5.19 -32.03 7.28
C ARG A 73 -4.66 -32.98 6.21
N HIS A 74 -3.97 -32.45 5.21
CA HIS A 74 -3.39 -33.24 4.13
C HIS A 74 -2.40 -34.30 4.65
N HIS A 75 -1.61 -33.94 5.65
CA HIS A 75 -0.64 -34.84 6.29
C HIS A 75 -1.23 -35.65 7.45
N ASN A 76 -2.55 -35.60 7.66
CA ASN A 76 -3.25 -36.29 8.75
C ASN A 76 -2.69 -35.97 10.14
N ILE A 77 -2.25 -34.73 10.35
CA ILE A 77 -1.71 -34.28 11.63
C ILE A 77 -2.84 -34.19 12.64
N PRO A 78 -2.77 -34.91 13.78
CA PRO A 78 -3.79 -34.82 14.81
C PRO A 78 -3.97 -33.41 15.37
N GLN A 79 -5.21 -33.03 15.61
CA GLN A 79 -5.50 -31.72 16.22
C GLN A 79 -4.96 -31.61 17.66
N SER A 80 -4.69 -32.76 18.32
CA SER A 80 -4.06 -32.81 19.63
C SER A 80 -2.60 -32.35 19.64
N ASP A 81 -1.93 -32.37 18.50
CA ASP A 81 -0.49 -32.10 18.37
C ASP A 81 -0.18 -30.59 18.35
N TRP A 82 -1.16 -29.78 18.00
CA TRP A 82 -1.01 -28.35 17.91
C TRP A 82 -2.29 -27.58 18.24
N SER A 83 -2.16 -26.34 18.67
CA SER A 83 -3.28 -25.45 18.96
C SER A 83 -2.98 -24.02 18.55
N LEU A 84 -4.01 -23.26 18.17
CA LEU A 84 -3.93 -21.83 17.91
C LEU A 84 -4.27 -21.04 19.16
N ASN A 85 -3.36 -20.21 19.64
CA ASN A 85 -3.69 -19.13 20.57
C ASN A 85 -4.13 -17.91 19.76
N SER A 86 -5.45 -17.70 19.66
CA SER A 86 -6.02 -16.61 18.87
C SER A 86 -5.84 -15.23 19.51
N GLN A 87 -5.59 -15.15 20.81
CA GLN A 87 -5.38 -13.90 21.52
C GLN A 87 -3.96 -13.38 21.35
N MET A 88 -2.98 -14.30 21.43
CA MET A 88 -1.56 -13.96 21.30
C MET A 88 -0.99 -14.25 19.92
N HIS A 89 -1.82 -14.72 18.99
CA HIS A 89 -1.51 -14.98 17.57
C HIS A 89 -0.29 -15.88 17.36
N TYR A 90 -0.32 -17.09 17.93
CA TYR A 90 0.69 -18.11 17.66
C TYR A 90 0.09 -19.51 17.62
N ILE A 91 0.78 -20.41 16.92
CA ILE A 91 0.50 -21.84 16.88
C ILE A 91 1.48 -22.52 17.84
N GLN A 92 1.00 -23.26 18.82
CA GLN A 92 1.79 -24.00 19.80
C GLN A 92 1.71 -25.50 19.50
N PHE A 93 2.84 -26.17 19.49
CA PHE A 93 2.94 -27.62 19.38
C PHE A 93 3.16 -28.26 20.76
N VAL A 94 2.71 -29.52 20.90
CA VAL A 94 2.87 -30.29 22.16
C VAL A 94 4.35 -30.57 22.50
N ASN A 95 5.24 -30.59 21.49
CA ASN A 95 6.68 -30.75 21.69
C ASN A 95 7.40 -29.44 22.09
N GLY A 96 6.67 -28.38 22.38
CA GLY A 96 7.21 -27.08 22.76
C GLY A 96 7.52 -26.14 21.60
N SER A 97 7.52 -26.61 20.35
CA SER A 97 7.76 -25.74 19.19
C SER A 97 6.62 -24.77 18.98
N ARG A 98 6.91 -23.59 18.42
CA ARG A 98 5.94 -22.51 18.28
C ARG A 98 6.13 -21.78 16.96
N ILE A 99 5.02 -21.32 16.37
CA ILE A 99 5.01 -20.43 15.20
C ILE A 99 4.24 -19.16 15.55
N ASP A 100 4.93 -18.03 15.61
CA ASP A 100 4.31 -16.72 15.83
C ASP A 100 3.72 -16.20 14.51
N LEU A 101 2.52 -15.64 14.55
CA LEU A 101 1.83 -15.03 13.41
C LEU A 101 1.99 -13.51 13.47
N LEU A 102 2.82 -12.95 12.58
CA LEU A 102 3.29 -11.58 12.69
C LEU A 102 2.63 -10.65 11.69
N ASP A 103 2.19 -9.49 12.17
CA ASP A 103 1.80 -8.32 11.39
C ASP A 103 3.05 -7.45 11.15
N VAL A 104 3.38 -7.22 9.88
CA VAL A 104 4.53 -6.38 9.49
C VAL A 104 4.10 -5.11 8.75
N ALA A 105 2.85 -4.68 8.93
CA ALA A 105 2.39 -3.40 8.38
C ALA A 105 3.17 -2.23 8.99
N TYR A 106 3.38 -1.19 8.20
CA TYR A 106 3.90 0.07 8.71
C TYR A 106 2.94 0.63 9.77
N GLN A 107 3.51 1.09 10.88
CA GLN A 107 2.76 1.78 11.93
C GLN A 107 3.44 3.13 12.20
N PRO A 108 2.72 4.25 12.13
CA PRO A 108 3.28 5.57 12.41
C PRO A 108 3.92 5.67 13.80
N SER A 109 3.38 4.92 14.78
CA SER A 109 3.90 4.83 16.15
C SER A 109 5.14 3.94 16.29
N ASP A 110 5.50 3.17 15.25
CA ASP A 110 6.65 2.25 15.24
C ASP A 110 7.29 2.21 13.84
N PRO A 111 7.83 3.35 13.35
CA PRO A 111 8.37 3.47 11.99
C PRO A 111 9.64 2.63 11.79
N GLU A 112 10.32 2.27 12.86
CA GLU A 112 11.55 1.47 12.85
C GLU A 112 11.29 -0.04 13.06
N TYR A 113 10.02 -0.47 13.19
CA TYR A 113 9.62 -1.86 13.43
C TYR A 113 10.23 -2.45 14.70
N GLU A 114 10.40 -1.64 15.76
CA GLU A 114 10.98 -2.07 17.03
C GLU A 114 10.20 -3.20 17.70
N ARG A 115 8.87 -3.26 17.48
CA ARG A 115 8.02 -4.36 17.94
C ARG A 115 8.47 -5.74 17.42
N LEU A 116 9.13 -5.79 16.27
CA LEU A 116 9.70 -7.02 15.70
C LEU A 116 11.14 -7.26 16.18
N GLY A 117 11.78 -6.20 16.69
CA GLY A 117 13.20 -6.19 17.05
C GLY A 117 13.55 -6.90 18.33
N SER A 118 12.59 -7.18 19.23
CA SER A 118 12.81 -7.80 20.54
C SER A 118 12.65 -9.33 20.56
N ILE A 119 12.21 -9.93 19.45
CA ILE A 119 11.87 -11.36 19.39
C ILE A 119 13.01 -12.13 18.72
N GLU A 120 13.30 -13.33 19.22
CA GLU A 120 14.32 -14.22 18.68
C GLU A 120 13.66 -15.46 18.06
N PHE A 121 14.12 -15.84 16.86
CA PHE A 121 13.57 -16.94 16.10
C PHE A 121 14.65 -17.91 15.61
N THR A 122 14.26 -19.16 15.42
CA THR A 122 15.06 -20.19 14.71
C THR A 122 15.14 -19.85 13.23
N GLY A 123 14.02 -19.50 12.62
CA GLY A 123 13.86 -19.11 11.23
C GLY A 123 12.44 -18.61 10.98
N GLY A 124 12.06 -18.36 9.71
CA GLY A 124 10.73 -17.87 9.45
C GLY A 124 10.29 -17.92 7.99
N PHE A 125 8.98 -17.71 7.82
CA PHE A 125 8.30 -17.65 6.54
C PHE A 125 7.64 -16.28 6.36
N GLY A 126 8.10 -15.55 5.33
CA GLY A 126 7.50 -14.29 4.91
C GLY A 126 6.61 -14.51 3.69
N GLU A 127 5.31 -14.27 3.83
CA GLU A 127 4.36 -14.42 2.74
C GLU A 127 4.01 -13.06 2.13
N GLU A 128 3.92 -13.04 0.78
CA GLU A 128 3.65 -11.84 -0.02
C GLU A 128 4.57 -10.66 0.37
N VAL A 129 5.87 -10.95 0.49
CA VAL A 129 6.87 -9.96 0.91
C VAL A 129 7.01 -8.78 -0.06
N GLY A 130 6.46 -8.89 -1.26
CA GLY A 130 6.30 -7.78 -2.18
C GLY A 130 5.40 -6.66 -1.66
N GLU A 131 4.55 -6.93 -0.67
CA GLU A 131 3.71 -5.95 0.00
C GLU A 131 4.43 -5.26 1.19
N TRP A 132 5.60 -5.75 1.61
CA TRP A 132 6.31 -5.26 2.80
C TRP A 132 7.20 -4.07 2.51
N ASP A 133 7.44 -3.26 3.54
CA ASP A 133 8.54 -2.32 3.50
C ASP A 133 9.88 -3.07 3.67
N PHE A 134 10.93 -2.58 3.01
CA PHE A 134 12.26 -3.18 3.13
C PHE A 134 12.75 -3.24 4.59
N LYS A 135 12.41 -2.22 5.39
CA LYS A 135 12.79 -2.13 6.80
C LYS A 135 12.24 -3.31 7.63
N ALA A 136 11.00 -3.74 7.37
CA ALA A 136 10.41 -4.90 8.04
C ALA A 136 11.19 -6.19 7.74
N PHE A 137 11.58 -6.39 6.47
CA PHE A 137 12.44 -7.51 6.07
C PHE A 137 13.81 -7.45 6.76
N ASP A 138 14.45 -6.29 6.74
CA ASP A 138 15.79 -6.11 7.32
C ASP A 138 15.78 -6.30 8.85
N THR A 139 14.73 -5.87 9.53
CA THR A 139 14.53 -6.12 10.96
C THR A 139 14.38 -7.62 11.24
N LEU A 140 13.47 -8.33 10.57
CA LEU A 140 13.26 -9.76 10.80
C LEU A 140 14.48 -10.60 10.40
N LYS A 141 15.21 -10.20 9.36
CA LYS A 141 16.49 -10.82 8.96
C LYS A 141 17.48 -10.86 10.11
N SER A 142 17.51 -9.86 10.97
CA SER A 142 18.38 -9.78 12.13
C SER A 142 17.91 -10.63 13.33
N ARG A 143 16.70 -11.18 13.28
CA ARG A 143 16.07 -11.92 14.39
C ARG A 143 16.10 -13.43 14.25
N ILE A 144 16.39 -13.97 13.06
CA ILE A 144 16.53 -15.39 12.81
C ILE A 144 17.93 -15.89 13.25
N GLY A 145 18.04 -17.18 13.55
CA GLY A 145 19.30 -17.81 13.96
C GLY A 145 19.68 -17.63 15.41
N ARG A 146 18.71 -17.23 16.25
CA ARG A 146 18.96 -16.90 17.66
C ARG A 146 18.27 -17.85 18.65
N GLN A 147 17.51 -18.83 18.14
CA GLN A 147 16.73 -19.74 18.97
C GLN A 147 17.02 -21.20 18.59
N LEU A 148 17.85 -21.87 19.41
CA LEU A 148 18.24 -23.28 19.29
C LEU A 148 18.87 -23.69 17.95
N ASN A 149 19.37 -22.73 17.17
CA ASN A 149 19.98 -23.05 15.86
C ASN A 149 21.29 -23.85 16.00
N THR A 150 22.12 -23.54 16.99
CA THR A 150 23.38 -24.22 17.24
C THR A 150 23.14 -25.65 17.72
N GLU A 151 22.19 -25.83 18.65
CA GLU A 151 21.85 -27.12 19.25
C GLU A 151 21.35 -28.13 18.22
N TYR A 152 20.59 -27.65 17.25
CA TYR A 152 20.05 -28.52 16.20
C TYR A 152 20.85 -28.49 14.87
N GLY A 153 21.95 -27.76 14.83
CA GLY A 153 22.75 -27.63 13.59
C GLY A 153 22.01 -26.90 12.45
N LEU A 154 21.05 -26.03 12.80
CA LEU A 154 20.25 -25.25 11.85
C LEU A 154 20.98 -23.96 11.42
N THR A 155 22.19 -24.13 10.95
CA THR A 155 23.06 -23.06 10.44
C THR A 155 23.44 -23.32 8.99
N PRO A 156 23.27 -22.32 8.12
CA PRO A 156 22.75 -20.98 8.35
C PRO A 156 21.22 -20.96 8.62
N PRO A 157 20.72 -19.96 9.38
CA PRO A 157 19.29 -19.82 9.63
C PRO A 157 18.55 -19.52 8.32
N LYS A 158 17.33 -20.00 8.20
CA LYS A 158 16.52 -19.89 6.98
C LYS A 158 15.42 -18.85 7.10
N PHE A 159 15.34 -17.95 6.13
CA PHE A 159 14.21 -17.09 5.90
C PHE A 159 13.63 -17.42 4.51
N PHE A 160 12.53 -18.12 4.52
CA PHE A 160 11.79 -18.44 3.33
C PHE A 160 10.82 -17.32 2.99
N LEU A 161 10.80 -16.87 1.74
CA LEU A 161 10.06 -15.70 1.29
C LEU A 161 9.22 -16.05 0.07
N THR A 162 8.00 -15.53 -0.01
CA THR A 162 7.16 -15.68 -1.20
C THR A 162 6.57 -14.35 -1.65
N CYS A 163 6.41 -14.16 -2.94
CA CYS A 163 5.67 -13.04 -3.51
C CYS A 163 5.26 -13.27 -4.96
N ASN A 164 4.34 -12.45 -5.44
CA ASN A 164 4.13 -12.24 -6.87
C ASN A 164 5.17 -11.22 -7.40
N PRO A 165 5.47 -11.20 -8.72
CA PRO A 165 6.43 -10.26 -9.27
C PRO A 165 6.07 -8.81 -8.92
N THR A 166 7.04 -8.07 -8.39
CA THR A 166 6.86 -6.66 -8.02
C THR A 166 8.18 -5.92 -8.17
N ARG A 167 8.17 -4.71 -8.75
CA ARG A 167 9.35 -3.89 -9.02
C ARG A 167 9.68 -2.93 -7.87
N ASN A 168 9.80 -3.49 -6.66
CA ASN A 168 10.22 -2.79 -5.45
C ASN A 168 11.55 -3.33 -4.93
N TRP A 169 11.79 -3.29 -3.62
CA TRP A 169 12.99 -3.81 -3.00
C TRP A 169 13.24 -5.30 -3.29
N VAL A 170 12.16 -6.10 -3.44
CA VAL A 170 12.29 -7.54 -3.76
C VAL A 170 12.93 -7.76 -5.12
N TYR A 171 12.55 -6.94 -6.11
CA TYR A 171 13.20 -6.96 -7.42
C TYR A 171 14.69 -6.67 -7.32
N LYS A 172 15.05 -5.60 -6.62
CA LYS A 172 16.45 -5.16 -6.47
C LYS A 172 17.32 -6.13 -5.67
N VAL A 173 16.76 -6.79 -4.67
CA VAL A 173 17.51 -7.66 -3.77
C VAL A 173 17.63 -9.09 -4.31
N PHE A 174 16.61 -9.60 -5.02
CA PHE A 174 16.55 -11.00 -5.43
C PHE A 174 16.57 -11.18 -6.96
N TYR A 175 15.60 -10.57 -7.67
CA TYR A 175 15.42 -10.90 -9.09
C TYR A 175 16.48 -10.28 -9.99
N GLU A 176 16.76 -9.00 -9.87
CA GLU A 176 17.75 -8.30 -10.70
C GLU A 176 19.17 -8.89 -10.53
N PRO A 177 19.67 -9.13 -9.28
CA PRO A 177 20.93 -9.83 -9.10
C PRO A 177 20.91 -11.27 -9.63
N TYR A 178 19.81 -12.00 -9.49
CA TYR A 178 19.66 -13.34 -10.08
C TYR A 178 19.79 -13.31 -11.61
N LYS A 179 19.06 -12.40 -12.26
CA LYS A 179 19.10 -12.21 -13.71
C LYS A 179 20.49 -11.86 -14.21
N ASN A 180 21.21 -11.03 -13.46
CA ASN A 180 22.56 -10.59 -13.82
C ASN A 180 23.67 -11.56 -13.38
N GLY A 181 23.32 -12.70 -12.77
CA GLY A 181 24.28 -13.73 -12.33
C GLY A 181 25.14 -13.33 -11.14
N ASN A 182 24.75 -12.28 -10.39
CA ASN A 182 25.50 -11.73 -9.26
C ASN A 182 24.73 -11.79 -7.93
N LEU A 183 23.73 -12.68 -7.82
CA LEU A 183 23.01 -12.91 -6.57
C LEU A 183 23.98 -13.45 -5.51
N PRO A 184 24.05 -12.87 -4.30
CA PRO A 184 24.94 -13.35 -3.24
C PRO A 184 24.76 -14.84 -2.94
N ALA A 185 25.81 -15.55 -2.61
CA ALA A 185 25.80 -17.01 -2.47
C ALA A 185 24.78 -17.53 -1.45
N ASN A 186 24.53 -16.75 -0.41
CA ASN A 186 23.55 -17.06 0.65
C ASN A 186 22.10 -16.63 0.30
N TYR A 187 21.87 -16.09 -0.89
CA TYR A 187 20.54 -15.77 -1.44
C TYR A 187 20.23 -16.71 -2.58
N LYS A 188 18.99 -17.15 -2.68
CA LYS A 188 18.49 -17.95 -3.82
C LYS A 188 17.14 -17.42 -4.27
N PHE A 189 16.88 -17.60 -5.56
CA PHE A 189 15.62 -17.26 -6.19
C PHE A 189 15.10 -18.46 -7.00
N ILE A 190 13.85 -18.82 -6.80
CA ILE A 190 13.12 -19.79 -7.61
C ILE A 190 11.90 -19.10 -8.21
N GLN A 191 11.80 -19.12 -9.54
CA GLN A 191 10.58 -18.67 -10.21
C GLN A 191 9.60 -19.84 -10.30
N SER A 192 8.38 -19.64 -9.76
CA SER A 192 7.28 -20.59 -9.86
C SER A 192 6.13 -19.98 -10.65
N LEU A 193 5.66 -20.68 -11.64
CA LEU A 193 4.54 -20.32 -12.49
C LEU A 193 3.33 -21.20 -12.17
N TYR A 194 2.12 -20.75 -12.54
CA TYR A 194 0.94 -21.60 -12.37
C TYR A 194 1.07 -22.95 -13.11
N LYS A 195 1.75 -22.96 -14.26
CA LYS A 195 2.05 -24.18 -15.05
C LYS A 195 2.91 -25.20 -14.31
N ASP A 196 3.68 -24.76 -13.32
CA ASP A 196 4.50 -25.64 -12.49
C ASP A 196 3.66 -26.39 -11.44
N ASN A 197 2.38 -26.00 -11.27
CA ASN A 197 1.48 -26.58 -10.28
C ASN A 197 0.35 -27.38 -10.96
N PRO A 198 0.45 -28.71 -11.04
CA PRO A 198 -0.58 -29.55 -11.66
C PRO A 198 -1.91 -29.58 -10.88
N HIS A 199 -1.92 -29.04 -9.67
CA HIS A 199 -3.13 -28.96 -8.82
C HIS A 199 -3.92 -27.67 -9.02
N THR A 200 -3.42 -26.75 -9.86
CA THR A 200 -4.15 -25.53 -10.20
C THR A 200 -5.28 -25.86 -11.17
N ALA A 201 -6.52 -25.59 -10.78
CA ALA A 201 -7.67 -25.85 -11.63
C ALA A 201 -7.60 -25.02 -12.93
N ASP A 202 -7.98 -25.62 -14.07
CA ASP A 202 -8.04 -24.96 -15.37
C ASP A 202 -8.91 -23.69 -15.34
N ILE A 203 -9.98 -23.69 -14.53
CA ILE A 203 -10.85 -22.53 -14.29
C ILE A 203 -10.05 -21.33 -13.75
N TYR A 204 -9.08 -21.58 -12.84
CA TYR A 204 -8.25 -20.50 -12.30
C TYR A 204 -7.32 -19.91 -13.36
N ALA A 205 -6.74 -20.77 -14.22
CA ALA A 205 -5.95 -20.31 -15.35
C ALA A 205 -6.78 -19.43 -16.30
N GLN A 206 -8.02 -19.85 -16.61
CA GLN A 206 -8.95 -19.06 -17.42
C GLN A 206 -9.30 -17.72 -16.75
N GLN A 207 -9.53 -17.69 -15.44
CA GLN A 207 -9.77 -16.44 -14.70
C GLN A 207 -8.58 -15.46 -14.81
N LEU A 208 -7.35 -15.96 -14.75
CA LEU A 208 -6.16 -15.12 -14.94
C LEU A 208 -6.08 -14.55 -16.37
N GLU A 209 -6.60 -15.25 -17.36
CA GLU A 209 -6.65 -14.76 -18.75
C GLU A 209 -7.66 -13.64 -18.95
N THR A 210 -8.73 -13.58 -18.16
CA THR A 210 -9.76 -12.54 -18.24
C THR A 210 -9.33 -11.20 -17.62
N ILE A 211 -8.16 -11.13 -16.98
CA ILE A 211 -7.64 -9.89 -16.43
C ILE A 211 -7.40 -8.90 -17.57
N SER A 212 -8.12 -7.78 -17.57
CA SER A 212 -8.07 -6.76 -18.62
C SER A 212 -6.74 -6.00 -18.63
N ASP A 213 -6.18 -5.69 -17.45
CA ASP A 213 -4.87 -5.05 -17.30
C ASP A 213 -3.76 -6.00 -17.75
N ALA A 214 -3.10 -5.66 -18.86
CA ALA A 214 -2.03 -6.45 -19.45
C ALA A 214 -0.83 -6.60 -18.50
N THR A 215 -0.48 -5.56 -17.73
CA THR A 215 0.63 -5.57 -16.76
C THR A 215 0.30 -6.49 -15.60
N LEU A 216 -0.91 -6.37 -15.05
CA LEU A 216 -1.38 -7.23 -13.97
C LEU A 216 -1.45 -8.69 -14.43
N ARG A 217 -1.97 -8.94 -15.63
CA ARG A 217 -2.01 -10.27 -16.24
C ARG A 217 -0.61 -10.86 -16.42
N ALA A 218 0.34 -10.09 -16.98
CA ALA A 218 1.72 -10.51 -17.13
C ALA A 218 2.38 -10.89 -15.80
N ARG A 219 2.09 -10.15 -14.74
CA ARG A 219 2.59 -10.44 -13.38
C ARG A 219 1.96 -11.68 -12.78
N LEU A 220 0.64 -11.75 -12.76
CA LEU A 220 -0.09 -12.80 -12.03
C LEU A 220 -0.19 -14.11 -12.82
N ARG A 221 -0.38 -14.03 -14.14
CA ARG A 221 -0.47 -15.21 -15.00
C ARG A 221 0.89 -15.71 -15.43
N ASP A 222 1.71 -14.81 -16.00
CA ASP A 222 2.96 -15.19 -16.64
C ASP A 222 4.17 -15.14 -15.70
N GLY A 223 3.98 -14.60 -14.49
CA GLY A 223 5.04 -14.48 -13.50
C GLY A 223 6.20 -13.59 -13.96
N LEU A 224 5.91 -12.61 -14.84
CA LEU A 224 6.94 -11.75 -15.41
C LEU A 224 7.37 -10.70 -14.38
N TRP A 225 8.67 -10.64 -14.14
CA TRP A 225 9.33 -9.61 -13.33
C TRP A 225 9.72 -8.39 -14.16
N GLU A 226 9.94 -8.59 -15.45
CA GLU A 226 10.27 -7.57 -16.45
C GLU A 226 8.99 -7.11 -17.14
N TYR A 227 8.14 -6.38 -16.41
CA TYR A 227 7.02 -5.69 -17.03
C TYR A 227 7.38 -4.21 -17.17
N THR A 228 6.96 -3.62 -18.26
CA THR A 228 7.14 -2.18 -18.49
C THR A 228 6.37 -1.46 -17.39
N THR A 229 7.07 -0.81 -16.46
CA THR A 229 6.46 0.29 -15.73
C THR A 229 6.24 1.35 -16.77
N ASP A 230 5.01 1.75 -16.94
CA ASP A 230 4.71 2.91 -17.78
C ASP A 230 5.42 4.10 -17.14
N ASP A 231 6.49 4.59 -17.78
CA ASP A 231 7.29 5.72 -17.28
C ASP A 231 6.46 7.00 -17.16
N LEU A 232 5.28 6.99 -17.77
CA LEU A 232 4.30 8.07 -17.68
C LEU A 232 3.31 7.88 -16.52
N ALA A 233 3.22 6.71 -15.91
CA ALA A 233 2.36 6.46 -14.76
C ALA A 233 2.82 7.29 -13.55
N ILE A 234 1.90 8.03 -12.95
CA ILE A 234 2.20 8.85 -11.75
C ILE A 234 1.95 8.07 -10.45
N PHE A 235 1.15 7.02 -10.48
CA PHE A 235 0.85 6.17 -9.33
C PHE A 235 1.66 4.88 -9.33
N ASN A 236 2.22 4.53 -8.17
CA ASN A 236 2.83 3.24 -7.95
C ASN A 236 1.73 2.19 -7.65
N TYR A 237 1.66 1.14 -8.44
CA TYR A 237 0.63 0.11 -8.29
C TYR A 237 0.55 -0.48 -6.87
N THR A 238 1.69 -0.78 -6.25
CA THR A 238 1.72 -1.32 -4.88
C THR A 238 1.16 -0.31 -3.87
N ALA A 239 1.48 0.96 -4.04
CA ALA A 239 0.96 2.02 -3.17
C ALA A 239 -0.55 2.22 -3.34
N VAL A 240 -1.08 2.04 -4.56
CA VAL A 240 -2.53 2.06 -4.83
C VAL A 240 -3.23 0.88 -4.13
N LEU A 241 -2.65 -0.31 -4.15
CA LEU A 241 -3.19 -1.45 -3.38
C LEU A 241 -3.18 -1.18 -1.87
N ASP A 242 -2.16 -0.47 -1.39
CA ASP A 242 -2.00 -0.12 0.01
C ASP A 242 -3.06 0.86 0.52
N LEU A 243 -3.75 1.61 -0.35
CA LEU A 243 -4.85 2.51 0.03
C LEU A 243 -5.88 1.85 0.95
N PHE A 244 -6.18 0.57 0.71
CA PHE A 244 -7.19 -0.19 1.46
C PHE A 244 -6.65 -0.82 2.75
N ASN A 245 -5.37 -0.66 3.03
CA ASN A 245 -4.67 -1.33 4.12
C ASN A 245 -3.85 -0.37 4.99
N ASN A 246 -3.58 0.84 4.49
CA ASN A 246 -2.85 1.85 5.23
C ASN A 246 -3.58 2.22 6.51
N ARG A 247 -2.81 2.42 7.58
CA ARG A 247 -3.28 2.98 8.85
C ARG A 247 -2.67 4.37 9.00
N LEU A 248 -3.51 5.37 9.11
CA LEU A 248 -3.11 6.74 9.33
C LEU A 248 -3.43 7.14 10.77
N GLU A 249 -2.72 8.15 11.28
CA GLU A 249 -3.10 8.79 12.53
C GLU A 249 -4.49 9.39 12.41
N ASP A 250 -5.25 9.36 13.50
CA ASP A 250 -6.59 9.91 13.53
C ASP A 250 -6.54 11.45 13.45
N SER A 251 -7.47 12.01 12.68
CA SER A 251 -7.61 13.45 12.50
C SER A 251 -9.02 13.89 12.92
N ARG A 252 -9.13 15.06 13.50
CA ARG A 252 -10.44 15.65 13.84
C ARG A 252 -11.10 16.34 12.65
N ASP A 253 -10.29 16.75 11.65
CA ASP A 253 -10.78 17.51 10.52
C ASP A 253 -11.49 16.60 9.53
N LYS A 254 -12.72 16.93 9.20
CA LYS A 254 -13.51 16.23 8.19
C LYS A 254 -13.65 17.07 6.93
N TYR A 255 -13.67 16.36 5.79
CA TYR A 255 -13.84 16.96 4.47
C TYR A 255 -14.83 16.16 3.65
N PHE A 256 -15.34 16.78 2.60
CA PHE A 256 -16.22 16.16 1.62
C PHE A 256 -15.73 16.48 0.22
N SER A 257 -15.76 15.49 -0.66
CA SER A 257 -15.52 15.66 -2.10
C SER A 257 -16.55 14.89 -2.91
N ALA A 258 -17.01 15.45 -4.03
CA ALA A 258 -17.98 14.78 -4.88
C ALA A 258 -17.77 15.08 -6.37
N ASP A 259 -17.75 14.01 -7.19
CA ASP A 259 -17.90 14.10 -8.63
C ASP A 259 -19.39 13.95 -9.00
N ILE A 260 -19.94 14.94 -9.70
CA ILE A 260 -21.37 15.02 -10.02
C ILE A 260 -21.58 14.80 -11.53
N ALA A 261 -22.09 13.64 -11.89
CA ALA A 261 -22.34 13.26 -13.26
C ALA A 261 -23.37 14.15 -13.96
N ARG A 262 -23.01 14.60 -15.17
CA ARG A 262 -23.86 15.44 -16.02
C ARG A 262 -24.78 14.64 -16.96
N PHE A 263 -24.26 13.65 -17.66
CA PHE A 263 -24.97 12.92 -18.71
C PHE A 263 -24.60 11.42 -18.75
N GLY A 264 -25.52 10.59 -19.23
CA GLY A 264 -25.22 9.21 -19.61
C GLY A 264 -25.13 8.22 -18.44
N SER A 265 -24.17 7.32 -18.51
CA SER A 265 -23.92 6.23 -17.57
C SER A 265 -22.98 6.60 -16.44
N ASP A 266 -22.48 7.85 -16.40
CA ASP A 266 -21.53 8.32 -15.39
C ASP A 266 -22.22 8.38 -14.02
N LYS A 267 -21.50 8.08 -12.95
CA LYS A 267 -22.02 8.01 -11.60
C LYS A 267 -21.77 9.31 -10.82
N ILE A 268 -22.63 9.57 -9.85
CA ILE A 268 -22.34 10.54 -8.80
C ILE A 268 -21.61 9.81 -7.71
N VAL A 269 -20.42 10.30 -7.32
CA VAL A 269 -19.60 9.69 -6.27
C VAL A 269 -19.37 10.67 -5.13
N TYR A 270 -19.74 10.28 -3.91
CA TYR A 270 -19.58 11.06 -2.69
C TYR A 270 -18.49 10.45 -1.81
N GLY A 271 -17.50 11.26 -1.41
CA GLY A 271 -16.42 10.87 -0.50
C GLY A 271 -16.44 11.69 0.79
N VAL A 272 -16.49 11.02 1.94
CA VAL A 272 -16.32 11.65 3.26
C VAL A 272 -14.96 11.27 3.82
N TRP A 273 -14.21 12.26 4.23
CA TRP A 273 -12.84 12.12 4.69
C TRP A 273 -12.67 12.52 6.15
N ARG A 274 -11.75 11.85 6.83
CA ARG A 274 -11.19 12.28 8.10
C ARG A 274 -9.69 12.45 7.94
N GLY A 275 -9.22 13.72 7.88
CA GLY A 275 -7.87 14.00 7.41
C GLY A 275 -7.64 13.50 5.99
N MET A 276 -6.73 12.53 5.83
CA MET A 276 -6.42 11.86 4.56
C MET A 276 -6.98 10.42 4.49
N ASN A 277 -7.86 10.06 5.40
CA ASN A 277 -8.55 8.78 5.40
C ASN A 277 -9.97 8.93 4.84
N LEU A 278 -10.28 8.25 3.75
CA LEU A 278 -11.62 8.14 3.20
C LEU A 278 -12.43 7.15 4.04
N ILE A 279 -13.35 7.66 4.86
CA ILE A 279 -14.13 6.87 5.83
C ILE A 279 -15.50 6.45 5.31
N ARG A 280 -16.01 7.10 4.27
CA ARG A 280 -17.27 6.77 3.59
C ARG A 280 -17.15 7.08 2.12
N LEU A 281 -17.60 6.16 1.28
CA LEU A 281 -17.67 6.31 -0.18
C LEU A 281 -19.00 5.76 -0.65
N GLU A 282 -19.77 6.56 -1.35
CA GLU A 282 -21.06 6.18 -1.93
C GLU A 282 -21.10 6.55 -3.40
N ASP A 283 -21.62 5.67 -4.21
CA ASP A 283 -21.93 5.96 -5.61
C ASP A 283 -23.44 5.89 -5.85
N LYS A 284 -23.94 6.79 -6.65
CA LYS A 284 -25.34 6.83 -7.05
C LYS A 284 -25.47 6.97 -8.57
N ASN A 285 -26.52 6.40 -9.08
CA ASN A 285 -26.93 6.69 -10.45
C ASN A 285 -27.37 8.16 -10.54
N LYS A 286 -27.43 8.66 -11.77
CA LYS A 286 -27.90 10.01 -12.05
C LYS A 286 -29.25 10.30 -11.36
N GLN A 287 -29.33 11.44 -10.72
CA GLN A 287 -30.53 11.95 -10.05
C GLN A 287 -30.76 13.44 -10.35
N SER A 288 -31.85 14.01 -9.89
CA SER A 288 -32.13 15.43 -10.08
C SER A 288 -31.17 16.30 -9.27
N ILE A 289 -30.98 17.56 -9.70
CA ILE A 289 -30.17 18.55 -8.98
C ILE A 289 -30.66 18.67 -7.52
N MET A 290 -31.98 18.80 -7.33
CA MET A 290 -32.59 18.92 -5.99
C MET A 290 -32.30 17.70 -5.10
N GLN A 291 -32.30 16.48 -5.64
CA GLN A 291 -31.95 15.28 -4.89
C GLN A 291 -30.45 15.27 -4.53
N THR A 292 -29.60 15.69 -5.46
CA THR A 292 -28.16 15.80 -5.23
C THR A 292 -27.83 16.82 -4.14
N GLU A 293 -28.49 17.99 -4.17
CA GLU A 293 -28.38 19.01 -3.13
C GLU A 293 -28.80 18.51 -1.75
N ASN A 294 -29.95 17.83 -1.69
CA ASN A 294 -30.46 17.28 -0.43
C ASN A 294 -29.50 16.20 0.11
N ASP A 295 -29.01 15.32 -0.73
CA ASP A 295 -28.02 14.30 -0.34
C ASP A 295 -26.74 14.93 0.22
N ILE A 296 -26.19 15.93 -0.47
CA ILE A 296 -24.98 16.63 -0.03
C ILE A 296 -25.23 17.32 1.30
N ARG A 297 -26.32 18.08 1.43
CA ARG A 297 -26.70 18.79 2.66
C ARG A 297 -26.86 17.80 3.82
N ASP A 298 -27.54 16.69 3.59
CA ASP A 298 -27.75 15.63 4.57
C ASP A 298 -26.42 14.99 5.03
N ILE A 299 -25.52 14.69 4.08
CA ILE A 299 -24.19 14.13 4.41
C ILE A 299 -23.40 15.13 5.24
N LEU A 300 -23.31 16.39 4.82
CA LEU A 300 -22.55 17.42 5.53
C LEU A 300 -23.06 17.62 6.96
N HIS A 301 -24.40 17.66 7.15
CA HIS A 301 -25.02 17.78 8.47
C HIS A 301 -24.78 16.54 9.34
N LYS A 302 -25.03 15.33 8.84
CA LYS A 302 -24.87 14.08 9.59
C LYS A 302 -23.43 13.83 10.01
N GLU A 303 -22.48 14.22 9.14
CA GLU A 303 -21.05 14.03 9.40
C GLU A 303 -20.40 15.23 10.11
N PHE A 304 -21.15 16.30 10.37
CA PHE A 304 -20.64 17.54 10.96
C PHE A 304 -19.47 18.14 10.17
N ILE A 305 -19.63 18.23 8.84
CA ILE A 305 -18.62 18.80 7.94
C ILE A 305 -18.98 20.26 7.66
N PRO A 306 -18.10 21.22 7.97
CA PRO A 306 -18.32 22.62 7.57
C PRO A 306 -18.38 22.75 6.04
N PHE A 307 -19.27 23.59 5.52
CA PHE A 307 -19.42 23.80 4.07
C PHE A 307 -18.09 24.21 3.39
N LYS A 308 -17.29 25.02 4.04
CA LYS A 308 -15.94 25.40 3.57
C LYS A 308 -14.96 24.23 3.39
N ASN A 309 -15.23 23.08 4.03
CA ASN A 309 -14.46 21.84 3.91
C ASN A 309 -15.07 20.86 2.89
N ALA A 310 -16.07 21.30 2.14
CA ALA A 310 -16.69 20.54 1.07
C ALA A 310 -16.29 21.10 -0.29
N ILE A 311 -16.09 20.21 -1.27
CA ILE A 311 -15.77 20.53 -2.66
C ILE A 311 -16.55 19.62 -3.59
N ILE A 312 -17.09 20.18 -4.66
CA ILE A 312 -17.81 19.42 -5.69
C ILE A 312 -17.33 19.85 -7.08
N ASP A 313 -17.40 18.92 -8.04
CA ASP A 313 -17.08 19.23 -9.43
C ASP A 313 -18.06 20.28 -9.97
N GLU A 314 -17.53 21.43 -10.39
CA GLU A 314 -18.31 22.56 -10.93
C GLU A 314 -18.53 22.39 -12.44
N ASP A 315 -17.71 21.58 -13.12
CA ASP A 315 -17.84 21.35 -14.54
C ASP A 315 -19.16 20.59 -14.84
N GLY A 316 -20.10 21.26 -15.47
CA GLY A 316 -21.37 20.66 -15.85
C GLY A 316 -22.54 20.96 -14.92
N VAL A 317 -23.18 19.94 -14.30
CA VAL A 317 -24.37 20.09 -13.45
C VAL A 317 -24.01 20.57 -12.05
N GLY A 318 -22.75 20.37 -11.63
CA GLY A 318 -22.25 20.81 -10.34
C GLY A 318 -22.41 22.32 -10.10
N GLY A 319 -22.30 23.14 -11.14
CA GLY A 319 -22.58 24.57 -11.07
C GLY A 319 -23.99 24.89 -10.57
N GLY A 320 -25.02 24.17 -11.06
CA GLY A 320 -26.39 24.34 -10.58
C GLY A 320 -26.61 23.90 -9.13
N VAL A 321 -25.84 22.93 -8.64
CA VAL A 321 -25.85 22.50 -7.23
C VAL A 321 -25.17 23.53 -6.34
N LEU A 322 -24.06 24.12 -6.81
CA LEU A 322 -23.33 25.17 -6.07
C LEU A 322 -24.16 26.42 -5.84
N ASP A 323 -25.00 26.82 -6.81
CA ASP A 323 -25.85 28.00 -6.71
C ASP A 323 -26.77 27.95 -5.46
N HIS A 324 -27.10 26.75 -4.98
CA HIS A 324 -28.01 26.54 -3.84
C HIS A 324 -27.28 26.07 -2.55
N LEU A 325 -25.99 25.83 -2.60
CA LEU A 325 -25.17 25.36 -1.46
C LEU A 325 -24.07 26.38 -1.15
N GLU A 326 -24.48 27.57 -0.73
CA GLU A 326 -23.56 28.67 -0.40
C GLU A 326 -22.48 28.24 0.61
N GLY A 327 -21.23 28.53 0.30
CA GLY A 327 -20.06 28.21 1.14
C GLY A 327 -19.34 26.90 0.82
N ILE A 328 -19.84 26.11 -0.13
CA ILE A 328 -19.13 24.94 -0.69
C ILE A 328 -18.16 25.40 -1.80
N ASN A 329 -17.01 24.72 -1.92
CA ASN A 329 -16.05 25.02 -2.97
C ASN A 329 -16.42 24.33 -4.28
N GLY A 330 -16.29 25.06 -5.39
CA GLY A 330 -16.41 24.49 -6.75
C GLY A 330 -15.04 24.12 -7.30
N PHE A 331 -14.92 22.90 -7.84
CA PHE A 331 -13.72 22.43 -8.53
C PHE A 331 -13.90 22.59 -10.03
N MET A 332 -13.06 23.42 -10.65
CA MET A 332 -12.92 23.52 -12.10
C MET A 332 -11.53 23.00 -12.50
N GLY A 333 -11.48 21.85 -13.12
CA GLY A 333 -10.23 21.18 -13.48
C GLY A 333 -9.32 22.01 -14.39
N GLY A 334 -9.90 22.82 -15.26
CA GLY A 334 -9.19 23.71 -16.18
C GLY A 334 -8.60 25.00 -15.57
N ARG A 335 -8.96 25.37 -14.35
CA ARG A 335 -8.44 26.58 -13.69
C ARG A 335 -6.92 26.53 -13.54
N SER A 336 -6.31 27.71 -13.40
CA SER A 336 -4.89 27.80 -13.05
C SER A 336 -4.62 27.09 -11.73
N PRO A 337 -3.42 26.49 -11.57
CA PRO A 337 -3.00 25.89 -10.31
C PRO A 337 -3.10 26.90 -9.16
N LEU A 338 -3.47 26.43 -7.97
CA LEU A 338 -3.47 27.24 -6.77
C LEU A 338 -2.01 27.62 -6.43
N SER A 339 -1.80 28.88 -6.04
CA SER A 339 -0.47 29.36 -5.71
C SER A 339 0.01 28.70 -4.42
N LYS A 340 0.94 27.81 -4.56
CA LYS A 340 2.07 27.43 -3.71
C LYS A 340 1.86 27.28 -2.21
N SER A 341 1.81 26.05 -1.76
CA SER A 341 2.59 25.67 -0.59
C SER A 341 4.01 25.28 -1.04
N GLU A 342 5.04 25.78 -0.37
CA GLU A 342 6.44 25.44 -0.67
C GLU A 342 6.81 23.99 -0.27
N ASP A 343 5.92 23.26 0.37
CA ASP A 343 6.14 21.95 1.01
C ASP A 343 6.10 20.73 0.08
N VAL A 344 5.87 20.88 -1.22
CA VAL A 344 6.06 19.77 -2.18
C VAL A 344 7.55 19.48 -2.42
N ARG A 345 8.45 20.16 -1.71
CA ARG A 345 9.91 20.05 -1.87
C ARG A 345 10.52 18.72 -1.43
N ALA A 346 9.85 17.94 -0.62
CA ALA A 346 10.53 16.87 0.12
C ALA A 346 10.52 15.50 -0.56
N THR A 347 9.80 15.26 -1.65
CA THR A 347 9.49 13.88 -2.05
C THR A 347 9.83 13.49 -3.48
N ILE A 348 10.43 14.36 -4.28
CA ILE A 348 11.11 13.91 -5.51
C ILE A 348 12.58 13.64 -5.17
N THR A 349 12.81 12.64 -4.35
CA THR A 349 14.15 12.18 -3.98
C THR A 349 14.73 11.32 -5.08
N ASN A 350 15.36 11.96 -6.06
CA ASN A 350 16.49 11.44 -6.84
C ASN A 350 17.10 12.55 -7.73
N ALA A 351 16.81 13.82 -7.47
CA ALA A 351 17.50 14.93 -8.12
C ALA A 351 18.70 15.39 -7.25
N PRO A 352 19.84 15.75 -7.87
CA PRO A 352 20.97 16.35 -7.15
C PRO A 352 20.52 17.61 -6.40
N ALA A 353 21.04 17.83 -5.22
CA ALA A 353 20.64 18.87 -4.26
C ALA A 353 20.61 20.33 -4.78
N ASN A 354 20.98 20.59 -6.00
CA ASN A 354 21.15 21.93 -6.59
C ASN A 354 20.07 22.32 -7.63
N TYR A 355 19.06 21.47 -7.88
CA TYR A 355 17.97 21.79 -8.81
C TYR A 355 16.60 21.61 -8.13
N ILE A 356 16.25 22.58 -7.28
CA ILE A 356 14.88 22.69 -6.75
C ILE A 356 14.15 23.72 -7.62
N THR A 357 13.65 23.28 -8.76
CA THR A 357 12.63 24.02 -9.49
C THR A 357 11.28 23.67 -8.89
N LYS A 358 10.48 24.68 -8.49
CA LYS A 358 9.09 24.49 -8.04
C LYS A 358 8.32 23.75 -9.14
N PRO A 359 7.56 22.67 -8.84
CA PRO A 359 6.79 22.02 -9.86
C PRO A 359 5.78 23.00 -10.46
N ASN A 360 5.84 23.15 -11.79
CA ASN A 360 4.90 23.97 -12.53
C ASN A 360 3.83 23.04 -13.12
N TYR A 361 2.56 23.24 -12.77
CA TYR A 361 1.45 22.44 -13.25
C TYR A 361 0.68 23.18 -14.35
N LYS A 362 0.16 22.43 -15.33
CA LYS A 362 -0.62 22.99 -16.43
C LYS A 362 -1.94 23.61 -15.97
N ASN A 363 -2.61 22.93 -15.05
CA ASN A 363 -3.93 23.31 -14.51
C ASN A 363 -4.15 22.70 -13.13
N LEU A 364 -5.26 23.09 -12.49
CA LEU A 364 -5.64 22.62 -11.15
C LEU A 364 -5.85 21.10 -11.08
N ARG A 365 -6.45 20.49 -12.11
CA ARG A 365 -6.63 19.03 -12.19
C ARG A 365 -5.29 18.31 -12.14
N SER A 366 -4.32 18.75 -12.95
CA SER A 366 -2.96 18.19 -12.94
C SER A 366 -2.31 18.36 -11.56
N GLN A 367 -2.37 19.56 -10.96
CA GLN A 367 -1.83 19.81 -9.63
C GLN A 367 -2.39 18.83 -8.61
N CYS A 368 -3.72 18.70 -8.53
CA CYS A 368 -4.37 17.83 -7.54
C CYS A 368 -4.04 16.34 -7.77
N TYR A 369 -3.96 15.87 -9.03
CA TYR A 369 -3.55 14.49 -9.30
C TYR A 369 -2.09 14.21 -8.93
N PHE A 370 -1.15 15.14 -9.18
CA PHE A 370 0.23 14.95 -8.76
C PHE A 370 0.37 14.98 -7.22
N LEU A 371 -0.40 15.83 -6.52
CA LEU A 371 -0.46 15.82 -5.05
C LEU A 371 -1.06 14.51 -4.52
N LEU A 372 -2.11 14.00 -5.15
CA LEU A 372 -2.69 12.70 -4.79
C LEU A 372 -1.69 11.57 -5.02
N ALA A 373 -1.00 11.58 -6.15
CA ALA A 373 0.00 10.57 -6.47
C ALA A 373 1.16 10.58 -5.47
N ASP A 374 1.65 11.75 -5.10
CA ASP A 374 2.67 11.89 -4.06
C ASP A 374 2.16 11.35 -2.72
N ALA A 375 0.97 11.72 -2.29
CA ALA A 375 0.39 11.26 -1.03
C ALA A 375 0.14 9.73 -1.04
N VAL A 376 -0.35 9.16 -2.14
CA VAL A 376 -0.57 7.71 -2.28
C VAL A 376 0.75 6.95 -2.32
N ASN A 377 1.71 7.39 -3.14
CA ASN A 377 3.00 6.73 -3.30
C ASN A 377 3.80 6.69 -1.98
N ASN A 378 3.59 7.70 -1.12
CA ASN A 378 4.18 7.78 0.22
C ASN A 378 3.25 7.23 1.32
N ARG A 379 2.17 6.52 0.96
CA ARG A 379 1.23 5.86 1.89
C ARG A 379 0.59 6.81 2.92
N ARG A 380 0.38 8.07 2.52
CA ARG A 380 -0.27 9.12 3.32
C ARG A 380 -1.77 9.25 3.06
N VAL A 381 -2.36 8.31 2.31
CA VAL A 381 -3.79 8.20 2.06
C VAL A 381 -4.27 6.82 2.44
N SER A 382 -5.46 6.71 3.02
CA SER A 382 -6.11 5.42 3.28
C SER A 382 -7.59 5.46 2.89
N ILE A 383 -8.15 4.28 2.61
CA ILE A 383 -9.56 4.05 2.35
C ILE A 383 -10.05 3.00 3.33
N THR A 384 -10.69 3.44 4.41
CA THR A 384 -11.32 2.56 5.40
C THR A 384 -12.83 2.46 5.21
N ALA A 385 -13.38 3.20 4.25
CA ALA A 385 -14.76 3.08 3.84
C ALA A 385 -15.11 1.62 3.50
N PRO A 386 -16.25 1.08 3.94
CA PRO A 386 -16.70 -0.26 3.57
C PRO A 386 -17.14 -0.24 2.10
N VAL A 387 -16.27 -0.69 1.22
CA VAL A 387 -16.52 -0.77 -0.23
C VAL A 387 -16.47 -2.21 -0.70
N SER A 388 -17.27 -2.54 -1.72
CA SER A 388 -17.25 -3.86 -2.37
C SER A 388 -15.93 -4.09 -3.11
N GLU A 389 -15.57 -5.35 -3.39
CA GLU A 389 -14.39 -5.67 -4.20
C GLU A 389 -14.50 -5.08 -5.61
N GLU A 390 -15.70 -4.96 -6.17
CA GLU A 390 -15.94 -4.29 -7.45
C GLU A 390 -15.55 -2.81 -7.42
N ILE A 391 -15.92 -2.08 -6.37
CA ILE A 391 -15.55 -0.66 -6.22
C ILE A 391 -14.04 -0.52 -6.00
N LYS A 392 -13.44 -1.40 -5.20
CA LYS A 392 -11.97 -1.41 -5.04
C LYS A 392 -11.26 -1.59 -6.37
N TYR A 393 -11.73 -2.55 -7.18
CA TYR A 393 -11.16 -2.78 -8.50
C TYR A 393 -11.27 -1.54 -9.40
N LYS A 394 -12.45 -0.87 -9.42
CA LYS A 394 -12.65 0.36 -10.19
C LYS A 394 -11.72 1.48 -9.76
N ILE A 395 -11.55 1.69 -8.46
CA ILE A 395 -10.62 2.71 -7.94
C ILE A 395 -9.18 2.41 -8.40
N ILE A 396 -8.73 1.16 -8.28
CA ILE A 396 -7.40 0.73 -8.72
C ILE A 396 -7.23 0.96 -10.22
N GLU A 397 -8.19 0.51 -11.02
CA GLU A 397 -8.16 0.65 -12.48
C GLU A 397 -8.09 2.13 -12.88
N GLU A 398 -8.94 2.98 -12.32
CA GLU A 398 -8.97 4.42 -12.63
C GLU A 398 -7.65 5.11 -12.28
N LEU A 399 -7.14 4.91 -11.05
CA LEU A 399 -5.88 5.51 -10.63
C LEU A 399 -4.70 5.07 -11.49
N MET A 400 -4.67 3.81 -11.93
CA MET A 400 -3.60 3.30 -12.78
C MET A 400 -3.65 3.82 -14.21
N GLN A 401 -4.77 4.38 -14.67
CA GLN A 401 -4.86 5.04 -15.97
C GLN A 401 -4.44 6.50 -15.96
N ILE A 402 -4.27 7.10 -14.77
CA ILE A 402 -3.80 8.47 -14.67
C ILE A 402 -2.30 8.52 -14.99
N LYS A 403 -1.96 9.13 -16.11
CA LYS A 403 -0.58 9.22 -16.62
C LYS A 403 -0.20 10.68 -16.85
N ARG A 404 1.09 10.98 -16.73
CA ARG A 404 1.61 12.28 -17.18
C ARG A 404 1.68 12.32 -18.71
N VAL A 405 1.53 13.51 -19.26
CA VAL A 405 1.87 13.76 -20.67
C VAL A 405 3.38 13.89 -20.76
N ASP A 406 4.01 13.28 -21.75
CA ASP A 406 5.43 13.47 -22.05
C ASP A 406 5.63 14.78 -22.79
N THR A 407 5.97 15.84 -22.05
CA THR A 407 6.11 17.21 -22.57
C THR A 407 7.56 17.70 -22.59
N GLY A 408 8.54 16.84 -22.24
CA GLY A 408 9.94 17.25 -22.06
C GLY A 408 10.21 17.93 -20.71
N THR A 409 11.48 18.26 -20.46
CA THR A 409 11.97 18.66 -19.12
C THR A 409 11.52 20.03 -18.63
N ASP A 410 11.17 20.95 -19.53
CA ASP A 410 10.88 22.36 -19.18
C ASP A 410 9.39 22.73 -19.26
N ALA A 411 8.53 21.80 -19.68
CA ALA A 411 7.10 22.06 -19.80
C ALA A 411 6.36 21.82 -18.46
N PRO A 412 5.22 22.52 -18.25
CA PRO A 412 4.40 22.29 -17.07
C PRO A 412 3.94 20.83 -16.95
N LEU A 413 3.94 20.28 -15.74
CA LEU A 413 3.44 18.96 -15.46
C LEU A 413 1.96 18.88 -15.81
N GLN A 414 1.60 17.94 -16.67
CA GLN A 414 0.25 17.72 -17.14
C GLN A 414 -0.10 16.25 -17.10
N ILE A 415 -1.33 15.93 -16.70
CA ILE A 415 -1.92 14.59 -16.86
C ILE A 415 -2.69 14.50 -18.18
N ILE A 416 -2.86 13.27 -18.68
CA ILE A 416 -3.64 13.00 -19.89
C ILE A 416 -5.09 13.51 -19.73
N PRO A 417 -5.75 13.88 -20.85
CA PRO A 417 -7.15 14.30 -20.85
C PRO A 417 -8.09 13.26 -20.22
N LYS A 418 -9.22 13.73 -19.65
CA LYS A 418 -10.24 12.82 -19.07
C LYS A 418 -10.85 11.91 -20.14
N GLU A 419 -10.96 12.40 -21.35
CA GLU A 419 -11.47 11.68 -22.53
C GLU A 419 -10.62 10.47 -22.85
N ASP A 420 -9.29 10.60 -22.83
CA ASP A 420 -8.38 9.49 -23.11
C ASP A 420 -8.50 8.39 -22.04
N ILE A 421 -8.69 8.78 -20.77
CA ILE A 421 -8.92 7.83 -19.69
C ILE A 421 -10.25 7.10 -19.92
N LYS A 422 -11.30 7.86 -20.28
CA LYS A 422 -12.64 7.32 -20.55
C LYS A 422 -12.62 6.34 -21.72
N GLU A 423 -11.86 6.60 -22.77
CA GLU A 423 -11.67 5.67 -23.89
C GLU A 423 -10.97 4.39 -23.44
N ASN A 424 -9.93 4.49 -22.60
CA ASN A 424 -9.15 3.35 -22.16
C ASN A 424 -9.94 2.37 -21.28
N ILE A 425 -10.82 2.88 -20.38
CA ILE A 425 -11.56 2.04 -19.41
C ILE A 425 -13.05 1.93 -19.72
N GLY A 426 -13.52 2.59 -20.78
CA GLY A 426 -14.93 2.52 -21.22
C GLY A 426 -15.92 3.27 -20.32
N ARG A 427 -15.44 4.08 -19.33
CA ARG A 427 -16.25 4.87 -18.41
C ARG A 427 -15.47 6.07 -17.87
N SER A 428 -16.16 6.99 -17.24
CA SER A 428 -15.54 8.12 -16.55
C SER A 428 -14.77 7.65 -15.29
N PRO A 429 -13.63 8.30 -14.90
CA PRO A 429 -12.88 7.99 -13.71
C PRO A 429 -13.46 8.68 -12.47
N ASP A 430 -14.75 8.49 -12.19
CA ASP A 430 -15.53 9.24 -11.19
C ASP A 430 -14.99 9.04 -9.76
N TYR A 431 -14.50 7.83 -9.44
CA TYR A 431 -13.88 7.55 -8.14
C TYR A 431 -12.53 8.23 -8.01
N ALA A 432 -11.68 8.18 -9.05
CA ALA A 432 -10.37 8.82 -9.02
C ALA A 432 -10.50 10.35 -8.97
N ASP A 433 -11.46 10.94 -9.70
CA ASP A 433 -11.73 12.38 -9.65
C ASP A 433 -12.24 12.80 -8.25
N THR A 434 -13.10 12.00 -7.61
CA THR A 434 -13.54 12.24 -6.22
C THR A 434 -12.36 12.20 -5.23
N LEU A 435 -11.44 11.25 -5.39
CA LEU A 435 -10.22 11.17 -4.56
C LEU A 435 -9.31 12.37 -4.81
N MET A 436 -9.15 12.77 -6.06
CA MET A 436 -8.28 13.87 -6.48
C MET A 436 -8.76 15.22 -5.94
N MET A 437 -10.07 15.48 -5.94
CA MET A 437 -10.63 16.74 -5.44
C MET A 437 -10.33 16.99 -3.96
N ARG A 438 -10.11 15.95 -3.13
CA ARG A 438 -9.64 16.12 -1.75
C ARG A 438 -8.33 16.91 -1.67
N MET A 439 -7.49 16.81 -2.69
CA MET A 439 -6.19 17.50 -2.75
C MET A 439 -6.31 19.01 -2.93
N TYR A 440 -7.46 19.51 -3.33
CA TYR A 440 -7.74 20.95 -3.35
C TYR A 440 -7.44 21.61 -1.99
N PHE A 441 -7.89 20.98 -0.91
CA PHE A 441 -7.66 21.52 0.45
C PHE A 441 -6.18 21.42 0.87
N VAL A 442 -5.43 20.49 0.33
CA VAL A 442 -3.98 20.42 0.53
C VAL A 442 -3.25 21.52 -0.25
N ALA A 443 -3.69 21.78 -1.49
CA ALA A 443 -3.13 22.82 -2.33
C ALA A 443 -3.49 24.24 -1.85
N ALA A 444 -4.63 24.40 -1.17
CA ALA A 444 -5.15 25.69 -0.70
C ALA A 444 -4.59 26.13 0.67
N ILE A 445 -3.84 25.29 1.38
CA ILE A 445 -3.22 25.66 2.66
C ILE A 445 -2.16 26.76 2.38
N PRO A 446 -2.31 27.99 2.94
CA PRO A 446 -1.28 29.01 2.84
C PRO A 446 0.01 28.52 3.53
N ASP A 447 1.16 28.84 2.96
CA ASP A 447 2.44 28.59 3.61
C ASP A 447 2.56 29.47 4.87
N THR A 448 2.26 28.90 6.04
CA THR A 448 2.38 29.59 7.34
C THR A 448 3.80 29.51 7.90
N SER A 449 4.76 28.95 7.16
CA SER A 449 6.15 28.77 7.62
C SER A 449 6.95 30.10 7.74
N HIS A 450 6.40 31.22 7.25
CA HIS A 450 7.08 32.52 7.30
C HIS A 450 6.72 33.44 8.49
N ASP A 451 5.70 33.09 9.31
CA ASP A 451 5.22 34.00 10.38
C ASP A 451 5.61 33.59 11.80
N PHE A 452 6.35 32.53 12.01
CA PHE A 452 7.00 32.29 13.31
C PHE A 452 8.39 32.92 13.36
N HIS A 453 8.43 34.25 13.32
CA HIS A 453 9.54 34.98 13.92
C HIS A 453 9.40 34.81 15.44
N MET A 454 10.21 33.96 16.04
CA MET A 454 10.45 34.01 17.47
C MET A 454 10.86 35.46 17.79
N PRO A 455 10.15 36.16 18.66
CA PRO A 455 10.60 37.50 19.07
C PRO A 455 12.04 37.41 19.57
N SER A 456 12.90 38.32 19.13
CA SER A 456 14.29 38.35 19.59
C SER A 456 14.34 38.39 21.12
N ALA A 457 15.38 37.81 21.71
CA ALA A 457 15.57 37.83 23.17
C ALA A 457 15.50 39.26 23.73
N GLU A 458 15.93 40.26 22.96
CA GLU A 458 15.83 41.70 23.29
C GLU A 458 14.38 42.19 23.35
N TYR A 459 13.51 41.74 22.43
CA TYR A 459 12.08 42.11 22.45
C TYR A 459 11.35 41.52 23.65
N LEU A 460 11.71 40.30 24.03
CA LEU A 460 11.11 39.62 25.22
C LEU A 460 11.58 40.28 26.51
N GLN A 461 12.85 40.75 26.60
CA GLN A 461 13.37 41.51 27.74
C GLN A 461 12.69 42.87 27.87
N GLN A 462 12.45 43.61 26.78
CA GLN A 462 11.73 44.88 26.79
C GLN A 462 10.27 44.75 27.25
N LYS A 463 9.63 43.56 27.09
CA LYS A 463 8.26 43.30 27.50
C LYS A 463 8.16 42.68 28.91
N GLY A 464 9.26 42.54 29.63
CA GLY A 464 9.25 42.00 31.03
C GLY A 464 8.86 40.53 31.15
N VAL A 465 8.98 39.77 30.06
CA VAL A 465 8.73 38.32 30.08
C VAL A 465 10.03 37.64 30.47
N SER A 466 10.13 37.18 31.73
CA SER A 466 11.22 36.33 32.20
C SER A 466 11.21 35.03 31.43
N ASN A 467 12.42 34.62 30.98
CA ASN A 467 12.67 33.43 30.17
C ASN A 467 11.96 32.16 30.74
N PRO A 468 10.98 31.55 30.03
CA PRO A 468 10.27 30.37 30.50
C PRO A 468 11.13 29.08 30.45
N PHE A 469 12.38 29.15 29.98
CA PHE A 469 13.31 27.99 29.87
C PHE A 469 14.57 28.15 30.74
N GLY A 470 14.48 28.90 31.86
CA GLY A 470 15.56 29.02 32.80
C GLY A 470 15.86 27.67 33.47
N GLY A 471 16.92 26.99 33.03
CA GLY A 471 17.54 25.89 33.77
C GLY A 471 17.75 24.57 33.05
N ILE A 472 18.38 24.53 31.88
CA ILE A 472 19.17 23.37 31.44
C ILE A 472 20.40 23.89 30.71
N GLY A 473 21.56 23.87 31.45
CA GLY A 473 22.85 24.10 30.88
C GLY A 473 23.31 22.90 30.07
N TRP A 474 23.73 23.10 28.85
CA TRP A 474 24.51 22.12 28.10
C TRP A 474 25.99 22.42 28.34
N ASN A 475 26.68 21.47 28.99
CA ASN A 475 28.13 21.29 28.87
C ASN A 475 28.42 20.30 27.76
#